data_a308416f8b5bd0dc1382bd705d35d12e
#
_entry.id   a308416f8b5bd0dc1382bd705d35d12e
#
_cell.length_a   1.000
_cell.length_b   1.000
_cell.length_c   1.000
_cell.angle_alpha   90.00
_cell.angle_beta   90.00
_cell.angle_gamma   90.00
#
_symmetry.space_group_name_H-M   'P 1'
#
loop_
_entity.id
_entity.type
_entity.pdbx_description
1 polymer ?
#
loop_
_entity_poly.entity_id
_entity_poly.type
_entity_poly.pdbx_seq_one_letter_code
_entity_poly.pdbx_strand_id
1 'polypeptide(L)'
;MSGWSGSNDQESLAALQLSVDRGCNFFDTAWAYGEGKSDMLLGEIIMRNKGKRLYAASKIPPKNNQWPALPSYKYEEVFPTDHVFVYARKIREKLRTDTIDVLQFHVWDDGWAADPEFRECVQNLKRQGLIRYFGLSLNRWEPNNGLAAIRTGLVDVVQVIYNIFDQSPEDELFPLCKKMNIGVIARVPFDEGGLGGKMTRETTFPPDDWRAKYFGPENLSATMDRVDALKTSLGEGVSLPETALRFILSNPVVSTTIPGMRKPEHVEQNAAASDAGSLDPAMLEKLKPHRWDRTPTEWSQ
;
A
#
# COMPACT_ATOMS: atom_id res chain seq x y z
N MET A 1 -6.58 -5.66 7.46
CA MET A 1 -7.11 -7.03 7.51
C MET A 1 -8.50 -7.11 8.11
N SER A 2 -8.81 -6.39 9.15
CA SER A 2 -10.19 -6.21 9.62
C SER A 2 -10.91 -5.19 8.75
N GLY A 3 -12.14 -5.45 8.36
CA GLY A 3 -12.92 -4.61 7.43
C GLY A 3 -13.19 -5.26 6.07
N TRP A 4 -12.62 -6.42 5.81
CA TRP A 4 -12.96 -7.25 4.65
C TRP A 4 -13.97 -8.32 5.09
N SER A 5 -15.00 -8.54 4.30
CA SER A 5 -15.97 -9.60 4.54
C SER A 5 -15.27 -10.95 4.77
N GLY A 6 -15.68 -11.69 5.80
CA GLY A 6 -15.12 -13.01 6.14
C GLY A 6 -13.72 -12.99 6.80
N SER A 7 -13.28 -11.87 7.42
CA SER A 7 -12.06 -11.87 8.21
C SER A 7 -12.25 -12.54 9.58
N ASN A 8 -11.31 -13.43 9.96
CA ASN A 8 -11.25 -14.09 11.26
C ASN A 8 -9.95 -13.68 11.97
N ASP A 9 -10.05 -13.20 13.21
CA ASP A 9 -8.90 -12.70 13.96
C ASP A 9 -7.87 -13.79 14.26
N GLN A 10 -8.30 -15.02 14.56
CA GLN A 10 -7.38 -16.12 14.83
C GLN A 10 -6.60 -16.51 13.58
N GLU A 11 -7.27 -16.59 12.43
CA GLU A 11 -6.61 -16.84 11.13
C GLU A 11 -5.66 -15.71 10.78
N SER A 12 -6.07 -14.45 10.99
CA SER A 12 -5.22 -13.28 10.77
C SER A 12 -3.98 -13.27 11.66
N LEU A 13 -4.11 -13.59 12.94
CA LEU A 13 -2.97 -13.71 13.86
C LEU A 13 -2.04 -14.88 13.48
N ALA A 14 -2.59 -16.00 13.05
CA ALA A 14 -1.79 -17.12 12.56
C ALA A 14 -1.01 -16.75 11.30
N ALA A 15 -1.63 -16.08 10.34
CA ALA A 15 -0.97 -15.59 9.13
C ALA A 15 0.11 -14.54 9.43
N LEU A 16 -0.16 -13.60 10.35
CA LEU A 16 0.83 -12.62 10.79
C LEU A 16 2.03 -13.28 11.47
N GLN A 17 1.78 -14.26 12.37
CA GLN A 17 2.87 -14.98 13.03
C GLN A 17 3.69 -15.77 12.01
N LEU A 18 3.04 -16.49 11.09
CA LEU A 18 3.72 -17.21 10.02
C LEU A 18 4.57 -16.26 9.14
N SER A 19 4.07 -15.05 8.85
CA SER A 19 4.85 -14.04 8.12
C SER A 19 6.16 -13.70 8.84
N VAL A 20 6.10 -13.49 10.17
CA VAL A 20 7.31 -13.27 11.00
C VAL A 20 8.25 -14.47 10.96
N ASP A 21 7.71 -15.69 10.99
CA ASP A 21 8.50 -16.92 10.97
C ASP A 21 9.14 -17.18 9.61
N ARG A 22 8.53 -16.67 8.51
CA ARG A 22 9.10 -16.64 7.16
C ARG A 22 10.04 -15.45 6.90
N GLY A 23 10.36 -14.66 7.93
CA GLY A 23 11.34 -13.58 7.83
C GLY A 23 10.77 -12.22 7.45
N CYS A 24 9.44 -12.07 7.25
CA CYS A 24 8.84 -10.76 7.05
C CYS A 24 9.03 -9.91 8.31
N ASN A 25 9.59 -8.72 8.14
CA ASN A 25 9.88 -7.82 9.26
C ASN A 25 9.27 -6.42 9.08
N PHE A 26 8.58 -6.15 7.98
CA PHE A 26 7.86 -4.91 7.72
C PHE A 26 6.37 -5.19 7.53
N PHE A 27 5.52 -4.52 8.30
CA PHE A 27 4.07 -4.72 8.30
C PHE A 27 3.36 -3.39 8.09
N ASP A 28 2.46 -3.35 7.11
CA ASP A 28 1.63 -2.19 6.80
C ASP A 28 0.18 -2.39 7.28
N THR A 29 -0.32 -1.39 7.97
CA THR A 29 -1.70 -1.32 8.43
C THR A 29 -2.25 0.09 8.26
N ALA A 30 -3.44 0.37 8.78
CA ALA A 30 -4.04 1.69 8.85
C ALA A 30 -5.12 1.73 9.93
N TRP A 31 -5.33 2.90 10.54
CA TRP A 31 -6.46 3.09 11.47
C TRP A 31 -7.80 2.74 10.83
N ALA A 32 -8.01 3.15 9.56
CA ALA A 32 -9.24 2.86 8.82
C ALA A 32 -9.55 1.36 8.67
N TYR A 33 -8.57 0.49 8.91
CA TYR A 33 -8.79 -0.96 8.85
C TYR A 33 -9.42 -1.47 10.16
N GLY A 34 -10.74 -1.28 10.28
CA GLY A 34 -11.54 -1.66 11.43
C GLY A 34 -11.28 -0.79 12.66
N GLU A 35 -11.11 0.53 12.46
CA GLU A 35 -10.96 1.51 13.54
C GLU A 35 -9.81 1.18 14.51
N GLY A 36 -8.65 0.86 13.94
CA GLY A 36 -7.45 0.48 14.69
C GLY A 36 -7.41 -0.99 15.12
N LYS A 37 -8.36 -1.82 14.69
CA LYS A 37 -8.32 -3.27 14.97
C LYS A 37 -7.12 -3.94 14.32
N SER A 38 -6.79 -3.56 13.09
CA SER A 38 -5.61 -4.07 12.39
C SER A 38 -4.30 -3.67 13.10
N ASP A 39 -4.21 -2.42 13.59
CA ASP A 39 -3.07 -1.98 14.41
C ASP A 39 -2.95 -2.79 15.71
N MET A 40 -4.08 -3.10 16.34
CA MET A 40 -4.12 -3.91 17.59
C MET A 40 -3.61 -5.34 17.35
N LEU A 41 -4.05 -6.01 16.27
CA LEU A 41 -3.59 -7.36 15.92
C LEU A 41 -2.08 -7.36 15.62
N LEU A 42 -1.59 -6.35 14.90
CA LEU A 42 -0.15 -6.19 14.66
C LEU A 42 0.61 -5.93 15.97
N GLY A 43 0.07 -5.08 16.87
CA GLY A 43 0.64 -4.84 18.19
C GLY A 43 0.78 -6.11 19.03
N GLU A 44 -0.18 -7.04 18.93
CA GLU A 44 -0.09 -8.34 19.57
C GLU A 44 1.06 -9.19 19.02
N ILE A 45 1.25 -9.21 17.71
CA ILE A 45 2.37 -9.92 17.06
C ILE A 45 3.71 -9.30 17.43
N ILE A 46 3.82 -7.98 17.48
CA ILE A 46 5.04 -7.29 17.96
C ILE A 46 5.39 -7.73 19.38
N MET A 47 4.39 -7.77 20.28
CA MET A 47 4.60 -8.18 21.66
C MET A 47 4.99 -9.66 21.80
N ARG A 48 4.46 -10.54 20.97
CA ARG A 48 4.82 -11.97 20.96
C ARG A 48 6.25 -12.20 20.47
N ASN A 49 6.81 -11.27 19.66
CA ASN A 49 8.10 -11.41 18.98
C ASN A 49 9.12 -10.36 19.45
N LYS A 50 9.16 -10.01 20.73
CA LYS A 50 10.06 -8.97 21.31
C LYS A 50 11.54 -9.16 21.00
N GLY A 51 11.99 -10.36 20.68
CA GLY A 51 13.36 -10.67 20.29
C GLY A 51 13.69 -10.39 18.82
N LYS A 52 12.68 -10.06 17.99
CA LYS A 52 12.84 -9.75 16.57
C LYS A 52 12.54 -8.27 16.34
N ARG A 53 13.31 -7.61 15.47
CA ARG A 53 12.98 -6.24 15.05
C ARG A 53 11.90 -6.29 13.98
N LEU A 54 10.68 -5.92 14.35
CA LEU A 54 9.54 -5.76 13.44
C LEU A 54 9.27 -4.27 13.25
N TYR A 55 9.07 -3.84 12.00
CA TYR A 55 8.76 -2.48 11.62
C TYR A 55 7.27 -2.37 11.31
N ALA A 56 6.62 -1.36 11.89
CA ALA A 56 5.20 -1.10 11.70
C ALA A 56 5.00 0.21 10.94
N ALA A 57 4.26 0.12 9.83
CA ALA A 57 3.72 1.27 9.13
C ALA A 57 2.22 1.34 9.36
N SER A 58 1.71 2.53 9.70
CA SER A 58 0.27 2.76 9.83
C SER A 58 -0.13 4.12 9.22
N LYS A 59 -1.44 4.38 9.15
CA LYS A 59 -1.97 5.55 8.43
C LYS A 59 -3.03 6.27 9.24
N ILE A 60 -2.95 7.61 9.24
CA ILE A 60 -3.96 8.50 9.81
C ILE A 60 -5.07 8.69 8.77
N PRO A 61 -6.34 8.48 9.13
CA PRO A 61 -7.47 8.75 8.25
C PRO A 61 -7.69 10.25 8.07
N PRO A 62 -8.25 10.71 6.94
CA PRO A 62 -8.67 12.10 6.79
C PRO A 62 -9.79 12.45 7.77
N LYS A 63 -9.74 13.63 8.39
CA LYS A 63 -10.76 14.10 9.35
C LYS A 63 -12.13 14.26 8.72
N ASN A 64 -12.17 14.71 7.47
CA ASN A 64 -13.40 14.91 6.72
C ASN A 64 -14.02 13.60 6.18
N ASN A 65 -13.38 12.44 6.40
CA ASN A 65 -13.80 11.12 5.91
C ASN A 65 -14.01 11.08 4.37
N GLN A 66 -13.30 11.91 3.62
CA GLN A 66 -13.36 11.92 2.15
C GLN A 66 -12.18 11.16 1.54
N TRP A 67 -12.46 10.32 0.59
CA TRP A 67 -11.53 9.46 -0.13
C TRP A 67 -11.84 9.53 -1.62
N PRO A 68 -10.87 9.92 -2.45
CA PRO A 68 -9.51 10.41 -2.16
C PRO A 68 -9.49 11.86 -1.64
N ALA A 69 -8.29 12.39 -1.38
CA ALA A 69 -8.11 13.82 -1.25
C ALA A 69 -8.41 14.52 -2.59
N LEU A 70 -9.07 15.67 -2.53
CA LEU A 70 -9.38 16.50 -3.69
C LEU A 70 -8.66 17.85 -3.58
N PRO A 71 -8.25 18.47 -4.71
CA PRO A 71 -7.59 19.78 -4.73
C PRO A 71 -8.44 20.92 -4.13
N SER A 72 -9.76 20.70 -4.03
CA SER A 72 -10.69 21.68 -3.41
C SER A 72 -10.62 21.74 -1.89
N TYR A 73 -10.03 20.73 -1.23
CA TYR A 73 -9.92 20.69 0.23
C TYR A 73 -8.67 21.43 0.70
N LYS A 74 -8.80 22.10 1.84
CA LYS A 74 -7.64 22.68 2.54
C LYS A 74 -6.99 21.64 3.45
N TYR A 75 -5.69 21.78 3.69
CA TYR A 75 -4.95 20.91 4.60
C TYR A 75 -5.61 20.83 5.99
N GLU A 76 -5.98 21.97 6.56
CA GLU A 76 -6.62 22.08 7.88
C GLU A 76 -7.97 21.36 8.01
N GLU A 77 -8.67 21.12 6.89
CA GLU A 77 -9.94 20.38 6.86
C GLU A 77 -9.70 18.87 6.89
N VAL A 78 -8.57 18.42 6.39
CA VAL A 78 -8.25 17.00 6.19
C VAL A 78 -7.30 16.48 7.27
N PHE A 79 -6.22 17.22 7.57
CA PHE A 79 -5.20 16.82 8.56
C PHE A 79 -4.85 17.95 9.55
N PRO A 80 -5.83 18.56 10.25
CA PRO A 80 -5.48 19.54 11.28
C PRO A 80 -4.62 18.88 12.36
N THR A 81 -3.68 19.63 12.88
CA THR A 81 -2.64 19.16 13.82
C THR A 81 -3.20 18.35 15.00
N ASP A 82 -4.28 18.81 15.62
CA ASP A 82 -4.89 18.11 16.76
C ASP A 82 -5.39 16.71 16.38
N HIS A 83 -6.05 16.58 15.21
CA HIS A 83 -6.50 15.30 14.67
C HIS A 83 -5.32 14.36 14.43
N VAL A 84 -4.27 14.85 13.80
CA VAL A 84 -3.07 14.07 13.51
C VAL A 84 -2.45 13.53 14.79
N PHE A 85 -2.28 14.37 15.82
CA PHE A 85 -1.70 13.94 17.10
C PHE A 85 -2.59 12.96 17.87
N VAL A 86 -3.90 13.15 17.84
CA VAL A 86 -4.86 12.20 18.45
C VAL A 86 -4.71 10.82 17.83
N TYR A 87 -4.70 10.72 16.50
CA TYR A 87 -4.59 9.44 15.82
C TYR A 87 -3.18 8.84 15.93
N ALA A 88 -2.14 9.63 15.88
CA ALA A 88 -0.77 9.14 16.11
C ALA A 88 -0.64 8.46 17.48
N ARG A 89 -1.20 9.06 18.56
CA ARG A 89 -1.20 8.45 19.89
C ARG A 89 -2.05 7.18 19.97
N LYS A 90 -3.25 7.18 19.38
CA LYS A 90 -4.12 5.99 19.32
C LYS A 90 -3.46 4.82 18.58
N ILE A 91 -2.85 5.10 17.43
CA ILE A 91 -2.13 4.09 16.61
C ILE A 91 -0.96 3.54 17.42
N ARG A 92 -0.14 4.40 18.04
CA ARG A 92 0.98 4.00 18.89
C ARG A 92 0.55 3.07 20.03
N GLU A 93 -0.55 3.41 20.69
CA GLU A 93 -1.15 2.59 21.76
C GLU A 93 -1.58 1.21 21.24
N LYS A 94 -2.29 1.16 20.11
CA LYS A 94 -2.74 -0.09 19.49
C LYS A 94 -1.57 -0.96 19.03
N LEU A 95 -0.54 -0.37 18.46
CA LEU A 95 0.70 -1.06 18.05
C LEU A 95 1.56 -1.50 19.25
N ARG A 96 1.26 -1.03 20.48
CA ARG A 96 2.02 -1.33 21.71
C ARG A 96 3.52 -1.03 21.55
N THR A 97 3.83 0.11 20.94
CA THR A 97 5.21 0.56 20.70
C THR A 97 5.44 1.95 21.29
N ASP A 98 6.69 2.28 21.61
CA ASP A 98 7.06 3.62 22.09
C ASP A 98 7.08 4.64 20.96
N THR A 99 7.41 4.22 19.74
CA THR A 99 7.54 5.05 18.55
C THR A 99 7.03 4.27 17.34
N ILE A 100 6.20 4.87 16.50
CA ILE A 100 5.74 4.28 15.23
C ILE A 100 6.87 4.39 14.22
N ASP A 101 7.24 3.29 13.55
CA ASP A 101 8.33 3.34 12.57
C ASP A 101 7.99 4.21 11.37
N VAL A 102 6.84 3.99 10.73
CA VAL A 102 6.36 4.80 9.61
C VAL A 102 4.91 5.22 9.88
N LEU A 103 4.65 6.51 9.93
CA LEU A 103 3.29 7.04 10.03
C LEU A 103 2.98 7.82 8.75
N GLN A 104 1.87 7.48 8.09
CA GLN A 104 1.50 8.04 6.81
C GLN A 104 0.19 8.83 6.93
N PHE A 105 0.02 9.86 6.11
CA PHE A 105 -1.31 10.34 5.77
C PHE A 105 -1.93 9.37 4.75
N HIS A 106 -3.19 8.99 4.99
CA HIS A 106 -3.83 7.93 4.20
C HIS A 106 -4.34 8.42 2.84
N VAL A 107 -4.46 9.72 2.66
CA VAL A 107 -4.73 10.44 1.41
C VAL A 107 -3.84 11.67 1.33
N TRP A 108 -3.64 12.23 0.12
CA TRP A 108 -2.80 13.40 -0.06
C TRP A 108 -3.23 14.21 -1.28
N ASP A 109 -3.10 15.53 -1.19
CA ASP A 109 -3.10 16.45 -2.32
C ASP A 109 -1.84 17.32 -2.28
N ASP A 110 -1.10 17.36 -3.38
CA ASP A 110 0.22 17.99 -3.43
C ASP A 110 0.16 19.53 -3.35
N GLY A 111 -1.03 20.12 -3.53
CA GLY A 111 -1.30 21.53 -3.24
C GLY A 111 -1.05 21.91 -1.77
N TRP A 112 -1.07 20.94 -0.85
CA TRP A 112 -0.80 21.16 0.58
C TRP A 112 0.69 21.17 0.93
N ALA A 113 1.57 20.84 0.01
CA ALA A 113 3.00 20.67 0.29
C ALA A 113 3.69 21.93 0.85
N ALA A 114 3.19 23.12 0.50
CA ALA A 114 3.70 24.40 0.97
C ALA A 114 3.02 24.90 2.26
N ASP A 115 2.01 24.19 2.78
CA ASP A 115 1.26 24.61 3.96
C ASP A 115 2.16 24.64 5.21
N PRO A 116 2.22 25.76 5.95
CA PRO A 116 3.04 25.86 7.16
C PRO A 116 2.63 24.88 8.26
N GLU A 117 1.32 24.59 8.41
CA GLU A 117 0.80 23.67 9.41
C GLU A 117 1.25 22.22 9.10
N PHE A 118 1.26 21.81 7.82
CA PHE A 118 1.82 20.52 7.41
C PHE A 118 3.27 20.38 7.86
N ARG A 119 4.11 21.39 7.58
CA ARG A 119 5.53 21.38 7.96
C ARG A 119 5.69 21.27 9.47
N GLU A 120 5.01 22.11 10.21
CA GLU A 120 5.11 22.16 11.68
C GLU A 120 4.61 20.84 12.30
N CYS A 121 3.50 20.32 11.81
CA CYS A 121 2.91 19.05 12.26
C CYS A 121 3.91 17.89 12.13
N VAL A 122 4.49 17.69 10.94
CA VAL A 122 5.46 16.60 10.70
C VAL A 122 6.72 16.76 11.57
N GLN A 123 7.27 17.97 11.65
CA GLN A 123 8.43 18.23 12.50
C GLN A 123 8.15 17.96 13.98
N ASN A 124 6.95 18.32 14.46
CA ASN A 124 6.53 18.08 15.84
C ASN A 124 6.33 16.59 16.15
N LEU A 125 5.75 15.81 15.23
CA LEU A 125 5.63 14.35 15.37
C LEU A 125 7.00 13.68 15.55
N LYS A 126 7.98 14.07 14.73
CA LYS A 126 9.36 13.55 14.80
C LYS A 126 10.06 14.03 16.08
N ARG A 127 9.97 15.30 16.42
CA ARG A 127 10.61 15.90 17.61
C ARG A 127 10.10 15.31 18.93
N GLN A 128 8.78 14.99 19.01
CA GLN A 128 8.20 14.33 20.17
C GLN A 128 8.48 12.82 20.23
N GLY A 129 9.18 12.26 19.26
CA GLY A 129 9.48 10.83 19.20
C GLY A 129 8.25 9.94 18.95
N LEU A 130 7.13 10.52 18.49
CA LEU A 130 5.93 9.73 18.17
C LEU A 130 6.14 8.86 16.93
N ILE A 131 6.95 9.33 15.98
CA ILE A 131 7.26 8.64 14.73
C ILE A 131 8.77 8.67 14.45
N ARG A 132 9.28 7.65 13.74
CA ARG A 132 10.62 7.66 13.15
C ARG A 132 10.62 8.32 11.78
N TYR A 133 9.73 7.87 10.90
CA TYR A 133 9.61 8.31 9.52
C TYR A 133 8.18 8.75 9.22
N PHE A 134 8.07 9.79 8.43
CA PHE A 134 6.80 10.31 7.93
C PHE A 134 6.60 9.88 6.48
N GLY A 135 5.37 9.47 6.13
CA GLY A 135 5.05 9.04 4.78
C GLY A 135 3.71 9.57 4.25
N LEU A 136 3.52 9.37 2.96
CA LEU A 136 2.27 9.66 2.26
C LEU A 136 1.76 8.41 1.54
N SER A 137 0.47 8.12 1.68
CA SER A 137 -0.23 7.16 0.82
C SER A 137 -0.89 7.95 -0.30
N LEU A 138 -0.34 7.83 -1.50
CA LEU A 138 -0.79 8.60 -2.67
C LEU A 138 -2.15 8.10 -3.16
N ASN A 139 -2.91 9.00 -3.76
CA ASN A 139 -4.20 8.67 -4.35
C ASN A 139 -4.04 7.61 -5.47
N ARG A 140 -5.11 6.91 -5.77
CA ARG A 140 -5.15 5.89 -6.83
C ARG A 140 -4.86 6.53 -8.19
N TRP A 141 -3.92 5.96 -8.95
CA TRP A 141 -3.51 6.38 -10.29
C TRP A 141 -3.03 7.84 -10.41
N GLU A 142 -2.62 8.43 -9.30
CA GLU A 142 -2.02 9.77 -9.24
C GLU A 142 -0.61 9.72 -8.64
N PRO A 143 0.35 9.01 -9.26
CA PRO A 143 1.69 8.84 -8.68
C PRO A 143 2.44 10.17 -8.55
N ASN A 144 2.12 11.16 -9.37
CA ASN A 144 2.76 12.47 -9.35
C ASN A 144 2.18 13.41 -8.27
N ASN A 145 1.08 13.01 -7.64
CA ASN A 145 0.48 13.72 -6.52
C ASN A 145 1.25 13.45 -5.21
N GLY A 146 2.47 13.89 -5.12
CA GLY A 146 3.40 13.73 -4.01
C GLY A 146 4.77 14.32 -4.32
N LEU A 147 4.99 14.77 -5.56
CA LEU A 147 6.29 15.27 -6.01
C LEU A 147 6.70 16.57 -5.30
N ALA A 148 5.75 17.50 -5.06
CA ALA A 148 6.03 18.73 -4.33
C ALA A 148 6.30 18.43 -2.85
N ALA A 149 5.51 17.56 -2.22
CA ALA A 149 5.73 17.14 -0.84
C ALA A 149 7.12 16.50 -0.64
N ILE A 150 7.55 15.61 -1.53
CA ILE A 150 8.89 15.01 -1.49
C ILE A 150 9.98 16.10 -1.54
N ARG A 151 9.83 17.09 -2.43
CA ARG A 151 10.80 18.18 -2.57
C ARG A 151 10.92 19.07 -1.33
N THR A 152 9.94 19.05 -0.41
CA THR A 152 10.04 19.76 0.87
C THR A 152 11.10 19.19 1.81
N GLY A 153 11.52 17.93 1.63
CA GLY A 153 12.39 17.18 2.53
C GLY A 153 11.72 16.70 3.82
N LEU A 154 10.38 16.79 3.93
CA LEU A 154 9.62 16.33 5.10
C LEU A 154 9.20 14.86 5.00
N VAL A 155 9.04 14.37 3.77
CA VAL A 155 8.58 13.01 3.47
C VAL A 155 9.78 12.07 3.41
N ASP A 156 9.70 10.96 4.13
CA ASP A 156 10.71 9.90 4.13
C ASP A 156 10.28 8.68 3.32
N VAL A 157 8.96 8.47 3.19
CA VAL A 157 8.38 7.28 2.56
C VAL A 157 7.16 7.65 1.73
N VAL A 158 6.99 7.04 0.57
CA VAL A 158 5.74 7.09 -0.20
C VAL A 158 5.17 5.69 -0.40
N GLN A 159 3.84 5.58 -0.28
CA GLN A 159 3.11 4.38 -0.63
C GLN A 159 2.28 4.66 -1.89
N VAL A 160 2.53 3.88 -2.95
CA VAL A 160 1.96 4.12 -4.28
C VAL A 160 1.50 2.81 -4.91
N ILE A 161 0.46 2.86 -5.74
CA ILE A 161 0.08 1.72 -6.58
C ILE A 161 1.19 1.50 -7.61
N TYR A 162 1.75 0.29 -7.60
CA TYR A 162 2.72 -0.15 -8.58
C TYR A 162 2.60 -1.65 -8.81
N ASN A 163 2.35 -2.06 -10.03
CA ASN A 163 2.22 -3.45 -10.46
C ASN A 163 2.41 -3.54 -12.00
N ILE A 164 2.23 -4.72 -12.60
CA ILE A 164 2.44 -4.93 -14.04
C ILE A 164 1.58 -3.99 -14.91
N PHE A 165 0.39 -3.61 -14.46
CA PHE A 165 -0.47 -2.69 -15.19
C PHE A 165 -0.19 -1.23 -14.85
N ASP A 166 0.06 -0.90 -13.58
CA ASP A 166 0.29 0.46 -13.10
C ASP A 166 1.80 0.76 -13.03
N GLN A 167 2.41 1.07 -14.17
CA GLN A 167 3.86 1.34 -14.28
C GLN A 167 4.18 2.85 -14.27
N SER A 168 3.18 3.72 -14.28
CA SER A 168 3.35 5.18 -14.34
C SER A 168 4.23 5.80 -13.22
N PRO A 169 4.39 5.20 -12.01
CA PRO A 169 5.36 5.69 -11.02
C PRO A 169 6.82 5.73 -11.52
N GLU A 170 7.16 4.93 -12.53
CA GLU A 170 8.51 4.89 -13.10
C GLU A 170 8.88 6.17 -13.86
N ASP A 171 7.89 6.94 -14.33
CA ASP A 171 8.13 8.11 -15.18
C ASP A 171 8.78 9.26 -14.41
N GLU A 172 8.20 9.67 -13.27
CA GLU A 172 8.68 10.83 -12.49
C GLU A 172 8.89 10.51 -11.00
N LEU A 173 7.97 9.76 -10.39
CA LEU A 173 8.01 9.52 -8.95
C LEU A 173 9.25 8.73 -8.53
N PHE A 174 9.52 7.60 -9.17
CA PHE A 174 10.66 6.74 -8.82
C PHE A 174 12.02 7.43 -9.06
N PRO A 175 12.26 8.15 -10.18
CA PRO A 175 13.45 8.95 -10.33
C PRO A 175 13.65 9.96 -9.20
N LEU A 176 12.59 10.66 -8.78
CA LEU A 176 12.64 11.61 -7.67
C LEU A 176 12.91 10.90 -6.33
N CYS A 177 12.22 9.79 -6.04
CA CYS A 177 12.42 8.99 -4.84
C CYS A 177 13.87 8.52 -4.72
N LYS A 178 14.45 8.01 -5.81
CA LYS A 178 15.86 7.61 -5.87
C LYS A 178 16.80 8.78 -5.59
N LYS A 179 16.56 9.92 -6.22
CA LYS A 179 17.36 11.15 -6.04
C LYS A 179 17.32 11.68 -4.61
N MET A 180 16.15 11.60 -3.96
CA MET A 180 15.92 12.17 -2.64
C MET A 180 16.06 11.14 -1.51
N ASN A 181 16.43 9.89 -1.82
CA ASN A 181 16.53 8.77 -0.88
C ASN A 181 15.22 8.51 -0.12
N ILE A 182 14.10 8.49 -0.83
CA ILE A 182 12.76 8.23 -0.29
C ILE A 182 12.44 6.74 -0.39
N GLY A 183 11.96 6.14 0.70
CA GLY A 183 11.48 4.76 0.69
C GLY A 183 10.19 4.61 -0.11
N VAL A 184 10.11 3.59 -0.95
CA VAL A 184 8.91 3.31 -1.75
C VAL A 184 8.25 2.01 -1.29
N ILE A 185 6.98 2.12 -0.86
CA ILE A 185 6.12 0.99 -0.54
C ILE A 185 5.16 0.79 -1.73
N ALA A 186 5.33 -0.30 -2.46
CA ALA A 186 4.42 -0.66 -3.54
C ALA A 186 3.17 -1.34 -2.97
N ARG A 187 1.99 -0.73 -3.18
CA ARG A 187 0.69 -1.30 -2.81
C ARG A 187 -0.07 -1.80 -4.03
N VAL A 188 -1.14 -2.57 -3.79
CA VAL A 188 -2.00 -3.15 -4.84
C VAL A 188 -1.22 -4.04 -5.83
N PRO A 189 -0.34 -4.94 -5.34
CA PRO A 189 0.52 -5.72 -6.21
C PRO A 189 -0.23 -6.64 -7.17
N PHE A 190 -1.48 -6.98 -6.83
CA PHE A 190 -2.33 -7.88 -7.61
C PHE A 190 -3.46 -7.17 -8.35
N ASP A 191 -3.38 -5.85 -8.57
CA ASP A 191 -4.42 -5.06 -9.25
C ASP A 191 -5.82 -5.39 -8.70
N GLU A 192 -6.00 -5.22 -7.39
CA GLU A 192 -7.22 -5.53 -6.63
C GLU A 192 -7.72 -6.99 -6.76
N GLY A 193 -6.92 -7.87 -7.31
CA GLY A 193 -7.18 -9.28 -7.52
C GLY A 193 -7.05 -9.75 -8.97
N GLY A 194 -7.02 -8.84 -9.94
CA GLY A 194 -6.87 -9.16 -11.36
C GLY A 194 -5.63 -10.01 -11.65
N LEU A 195 -4.50 -9.65 -11.06
CA LEU A 195 -3.23 -10.38 -11.19
C LEU A 195 -3.08 -11.54 -10.18
N GLY A 196 -4.11 -11.82 -9.37
CA GLY A 196 -4.11 -12.92 -8.40
C GLY A 196 -4.35 -14.32 -8.99
N GLY A 197 -4.66 -14.40 -10.28
CA GLY A 197 -4.81 -15.66 -11.03
C GLY A 197 -6.14 -16.40 -10.84
N LYS A 198 -7.01 -15.96 -9.93
CA LYS A 198 -8.30 -16.62 -9.61
C LYS A 198 -9.51 -15.90 -10.20
N MET A 199 -9.37 -14.65 -10.64
CA MET A 199 -10.46 -13.87 -11.19
C MET A 199 -10.81 -14.33 -12.61
N THR A 200 -12.10 -14.33 -12.92
CA THR A 200 -12.67 -14.64 -14.24
C THR A 200 -13.70 -13.57 -14.63
N ARG A 201 -14.21 -13.62 -15.86
CA ARG A 201 -15.25 -12.69 -16.33
C ARG A 201 -16.59 -12.84 -15.59
N GLU A 202 -16.80 -14.00 -14.94
CA GLU A 202 -17.98 -14.32 -14.14
C GLU A 202 -17.79 -14.01 -12.65
N THR A 203 -16.61 -13.48 -12.26
CA THR A 203 -16.35 -13.12 -10.86
C THR A 203 -17.33 -12.08 -10.37
N THR A 204 -17.96 -12.36 -9.22
CA THR A 204 -18.85 -11.42 -8.54
C THR A 204 -18.36 -11.18 -7.11
N PHE A 205 -18.72 -10.04 -6.57
CA PHE A 205 -18.39 -9.65 -5.20
C PHE A 205 -19.68 -9.39 -4.40
N PRO A 206 -19.67 -9.64 -3.08
CA PRO A 206 -20.80 -9.24 -2.22
C PRO A 206 -21.11 -7.76 -2.36
N PRO A 207 -22.39 -7.33 -2.25
CA PRO A 207 -22.78 -5.93 -2.44
C PRO A 207 -22.13 -4.95 -1.46
N ASP A 208 -21.74 -5.41 -0.27
CA ASP A 208 -21.03 -4.67 0.77
C ASP A 208 -19.50 -4.67 0.60
N ASP A 209 -18.96 -5.41 -0.38
CA ASP A 209 -17.56 -5.36 -0.75
C ASP A 209 -17.34 -4.24 -1.77
N TRP A 210 -16.44 -3.29 -1.47
CA TRP A 210 -16.12 -2.17 -2.36
C TRP A 210 -15.71 -2.60 -3.78
N ARG A 211 -15.18 -3.82 -3.91
CA ARG A 211 -14.82 -4.39 -5.22
C ARG A 211 -16.03 -4.65 -6.12
N ALA A 212 -17.25 -4.76 -5.57
CA ALA A 212 -18.46 -4.83 -6.37
C ALA A 212 -18.67 -3.54 -7.21
N LYS A 213 -18.33 -2.38 -6.63
CA LYS A 213 -18.34 -1.10 -7.35
C LYS A 213 -17.14 -0.99 -8.29
N TYR A 214 -15.94 -1.32 -7.80
CA TYR A 214 -14.69 -1.23 -8.56
C TYR A 214 -14.69 -2.13 -9.81
N PHE A 215 -15.08 -3.40 -9.67
CA PHE A 215 -15.22 -4.35 -10.76
C PHE A 215 -16.66 -4.37 -11.33
N GLY A 216 -17.22 -3.19 -11.59
CA GLY A 216 -18.40 -3.09 -12.44
C GLY A 216 -18.12 -3.71 -13.83
N PRO A 217 -19.19 -4.00 -14.63
CA PRO A 217 -19.06 -4.79 -15.85
C PRO A 217 -17.98 -4.31 -16.81
N GLU A 218 -17.84 -3.00 -16.97
CA GLU A 218 -16.84 -2.41 -17.87
C GLU A 218 -15.40 -2.62 -17.37
N ASN A 219 -15.14 -2.35 -16.09
CA ASN A 219 -13.79 -2.50 -15.54
C ASN A 219 -13.40 -3.97 -15.39
N LEU A 220 -14.33 -4.84 -15.01
CA LEU A 220 -14.05 -6.28 -14.96
C LEU A 220 -13.66 -6.80 -16.33
N SER A 221 -14.43 -6.47 -17.38
CA SER A 221 -14.13 -6.88 -18.75
C SER A 221 -12.77 -6.37 -19.21
N ALA A 222 -12.50 -5.06 -19.03
CA ALA A 222 -11.23 -4.46 -19.42
C ALA A 222 -10.03 -5.05 -18.66
N THR A 223 -10.20 -5.37 -17.38
CA THR A 223 -9.17 -6.03 -16.57
C THR A 223 -8.90 -7.45 -17.10
N MET A 224 -9.95 -8.23 -17.39
CA MET A 224 -9.80 -9.60 -17.86
C MET A 224 -9.20 -9.67 -19.25
N ASP A 225 -9.52 -8.74 -20.16
CA ASP A 225 -8.87 -8.64 -21.49
C ASP A 225 -7.35 -8.47 -21.35
N ARG A 226 -6.91 -7.64 -20.40
CA ARG A 226 -5.47 -7.42 -20.12
C ARG A 226 -4.81 -8.61 -19.44
N VAL A 227 -5.50 -9.26 -18.53
CA VAL A 227 -5.03 -10.49 -17.88
C VAL A 227 -4.85 -11.61 -18.92
N ASP A 228 -5.79 -11.76 -19.85
CA ASP A 228 -5.70 -12.78 -20.90
C ASP A 228 -4.54 -12.50 -21.88
N ALA A 229 -4.35 -11.22 -22.27
CA ALA A 229 -3.20 -10.80 -23.07
C ALA A 229 -1.87 -11.05 -22.33
N LEU A 230 -1.83 -10.75 -21.03
CA LEU A 230 -0.64 -11.00 -20.19
C LEU A 230 -0.34 -12.50 -20.10
N LYS A 231 -1.34 -13.35 -19.82
CA LYS A 231 -1.17 -14.80 -19.78
C LYS A 231 -0.65 -15.36 -21.11
N THR A 232 -1.18 -14.85 -22.23
CA THR A 232 -0.70 -15.23 -23.57
C THR A 232 0.78 -14.86 -23.76
N SER A 233 1.18 -13.67 -23.32
CA SER A 233 2.56 -13.21 -23.37
C SER A 233 3.50 -14.05 -22.50
N LEU A 234 3.06 -14.42 -21.28
CA LEU A 234 3.86 -15.21 -20.34
C LEU A 234 4.07 -16.65 -20.77
N GLY A 235 3.06 -17.25 -21.42
CA GLY A 235 3.04 -18.66 -21.79
C GLY A 235 2.51 -19.58 -20.68
N GLU A 236 2.38 -20.86 -21.01
CA GLU A 236 1.85 -21.87 -20.09
C GLU A 236 2.81 -22.15 -18.91
N GLY A 237 2.24 -22.48 -17.76
CA GLY A 237 2.98 -22.87 -16.56
C GLY A 237 3.56 -21.73 -15.73
N VAL A 238 3.45 -20.47 -16.16
CA VAL A 238 3.93 -19.31 -15.41
C VAL A 238 2.90 -18.87 -14.38
N SER A 239 3.32 -18.77 -13.13
CA SER A 239 2.49 -18.29 -12.02
C SER A 239 2.28 -16.78 -12.11
N LEU A 240 1.06 -16.33 -12.41
CA LEU A 240 0.74 -14.91 -12.52
C LEU A 240 0.97 -14.14 -11.21
N PRO A 241 0.52 -14.60 -10.01
CA PRO A 241 0.77 -13.88 -8.76
C PRO A 241 2.26 -13.83 -8.38
N GLU A 242 3.03 -14.89 -8.64
CA GLU A 242 4.47 -14.87 -8.42
C GLU A 242 5.15 -13.85 -9.35
N THR A 243 4.82 -13.88 -10.63
CA THR A 243 5.35 -12.94 -11.63
C THR A 243 5.01 -11.49 -11.24
N ALA A 244 3.79 -11.23 -10.77
CA ALA A 244 3.37 -9.89 -10.33
C ALA A 244 4.20 -9.38 -9.15
N LEU A 245 4.47 -10.20 -8.15
CA LEU A 245 5.30 -9.80 -7.01
C LEU A 245 6.76 -9.61 -7.42
N ARG A 246 7.32 -10.54 -8.20
CA ARG A 246 8.70 -10.46 -8.65
C ARG A 246 8.94 -9.29 -9.60
N PHE A 247 7.94 -8.91 -10.43
CA PHE A 247 8.00 -7.67 -11.22
C PHE A 247 8.27 -6.46 -10.33
N ILE A 248 7.47 -6.29 -9.28
CA ILE A 248 7.62 -5.18 -8.33
C ILE A 248 8.98 -5.21 -7.64
N LEU A 249 9.38 -6.38 -7.13
CA LEU A 249 10.64 -6.58 -6.42
C LEU A 249 11.88 -6.47 -7.32
N SER A 250 11.70 -6.54 -8.63
CA SER A 250 12.79 -6.33 -9.60
C SER A 250 13.14 -4.85 -9.81
N ASN A 251 12.27 -3.92 -9.39
CA ASN A 251 12.56 -2.50 -9.51
C ASN A 251 13.42 -2.03 -8.31
N PRO A 252 14.67 -1.57 -8.53
CA PRO A 252 15.59 -1.24 -7.45
C PRO A 252 15.20 0.00 -6.62
N VAL A 253 14.18 0.75 -7.03
CA VAL A 253 13.65 1.90 -6.27
C VAL A 253 12.62 1.46 -5.25
N VAL A 254 11.96 0.33 -5.48
CA VAL A 254 10.98 -0.22 -4.55
C VAL A 254 11.68 -0.80 -3.32
N SER A 255 11.34 -0.28 -2.15
CA SER A 255 11.88 -0.75 -0.87
C SER A 255 11.17 -2.01 -0.38
N THR A 256 9.87 -2.10 -0.58
CA THR A 256 9.03 -3.25 -0.21
C THR A 256 7.69 -3.23 -0.94
N THR A 257 7.03 -4.37 -0.98
CA THR A 257 5.63 -4.49 -1.41
C THR A 257 4.79 -5.09 -0.29
N ILE A 258 3.50 -4.75 -0.26
CA ILE A 258 2.57 -5.11 0.81
C ILE A 258 1.38 -5.94 0.29
N PRO A 259 1.61 -7.16 -0.19
CA PRO A 259 0.53 -8.04 -0.62
C PRO A 259 -0.40 -8.41 0.55
N GLY A 260 -1.67 -8.60 0.25
CA GLY A 260 -2.62 -9.09 1.25
C GLY A 260 -2.30 -10.52 1.69
N MET A 261 -2.04 -10.73 2.99
CA MET A 261 -1.66 -12.04 3.56
C MET A 261 -2.60 -12.42 4.71
N ARG A 262 -3.92 -12.56 4.44
CA ARG A 262 -4.90 -12.91 5.49
C ARG A 262 -4.88 -14.39 5.87
N LYS A 263 -4.40 -15.24 4.98
CA LYS A 263 -4.37 -16.70 5.15
C LYS A 263 -2.94 -17.21 5.10
N PRO A 264 -2.61 -18.26 5.87
CA PRO A 264 -1.29 -18.88 5.85
C PRO A 264 -0.80 -19.26 4.45
N GLU A 265 -1.68 -19.77 3.59
CA GLU A 265 -1.35 -20.13 2.20
C GLU A 265 -0.86 -18.94 1.38
N HIS A 266 -1.43 -17.74 1.60
CA HIS A 266 -0.98 -16.52 0.93
C HIS A 266 0.40 -16.07 1.46
N VAL A 267 0.69 -16.28 2.75
CA VAL A 267 2.00 -15.99 3.33
C VAL A 267 3.07 -16.85 2.65
N GLU A 268 2.82 -18.15 2.55
CA GLU A 268 3.77 -19.08 1.92
C GLU A 268 4.05 -18.70 0.46
N GLN A 269 3.00 -18.45 -0.33
CA GLN A 269 3.13 -18.07 -1.73
C GLN A 269 3.88 -16.75 -1.92
N ASN A 270 3.54 -15.73 -1.12
CA ASN A 270 4.15 -14.41 -1.24
C ASN A 270 5.61 -14.41 -0.77
N ALA A 271 5.93 -15.14 0.30
CA ALA A 271 7.31 -15.30 0.77
C ALA A 271 8.18 -16.04 -0.27
N ALA A 272 7.65 -17.15 -0.84
CA ALA A 272 8.33 -17.89 -1.88
C ALA A 272 8.63 -17.02 -3.13
N ALA A 273 7.71 -16.12 -3.52
CA ALA A 273 7.95 -15.19 -4.62
C ALA A 273 9.10 -14.22 -4.32
N SER A 274 9.25 -13.78 -3.07
CA SER A 274 10.39 -12.96 -2.63
C SER A 274 11.70 -13.75 -2.67
N ASP A 275 11.69 -14.99 -2.18
CA ASP A 275 12.87 -15.85 -2.15
C ASP A 275 13.37 -16.23 -3.56
N ALA A 276 12.46 -16.30 -4.55
CA ALA A 276 12.79 -16.55 -5.95
C ALA A 276 13.58 -15.40 -6.61
N GLY A 277 13.65 -14.23 -5.97
CA GLY A 277 14.43 -13.07 -6.43
C GLY A 277 13.84 -12.35 -7.63
N SER A 278 14.64 -11.47 -8.24
CA SER A 278 14.23 -10.67 -9.39
C SER A 278 13.90 -11.52 -10.62
N LEU A 279 13.03 -11.00 -11.48
CA LEU A 279 12.81 -11.54 -12.83
C LEU A 279 14.04 -11.28 -13.69
N ASP A 280 14.26 -12.15 -14.69
CA ASP A 280 15.30 -11.90 -15.68
C ASP A 280 14.95 -10.71 -16.59
N PRO A 281 15.94 -10.03 -17.18
CA PRO A 281 15.70 -8.85 -18.00
C PRO A 281 14.77 -9.09 -19.20
N ALA A 282 14.81 -10.27 -19.82
CA ALA A 282 13.94 -10.57 -20.96
C ALA A 282 12.48 -10.69 -20.54
N MET A 283 12.22 -11.23 -19.34
CA MET A 283 10.88 -11.25 -18.77
C MET A 283 10.39 -9.83 -18.43
N LEU A 284 11.24 -8.98 -17.85
CA LEU A 284 10.88 -7.59 -17.57
C LEU A 284 10.51 -6.82 -18.84
N GLU A 285 11.27 -7.02 -19.93
CA GLU A 285 10.95 -6.41 -21.23
C GLU A 285 9.61 -6.89 -21.80
N LYS A 286 9.24 -8.16 -21.60
CA LYS A 286 7.93 -8.69 -21.98
C LYS A 286 6.78 -8.07 -21.18
N LEU A 287 7.02 -7.63 -19.93
CA LEU A 287 5.99 -7.07 -19.07
C LEU A 287 5.73 -5.58 -19.31
N LYS A 288 6.69 -4.84 -19.85
CA LYS A 288 6.55 -3.40 -20.14
C LYS A 288 5.34 -3.04 -21.01
N PRO A 289 5.05 -3.75 -22.11
CA PRO A 289 3.91 -3.41 -22.97
C PRO A 289 2.53 -3.62 -22.34
N HIS A 290 2.47 -4.28 -21.18
CA HIS A 290 1.22 -4.47 -20.43
C HIS A 290 0.84 -3.26 -19.57
N ARG A 291 1.65 -2.19 -19.57
CA ARG A 291 1.32 -0.91 -18.91
C ARG A 291 -0.07 -0.43 -19.33
N TRP A 292 -0.82 -0.01 -18.33
CA TRP A 292 -2.16 0.54 -18.49
C TRP A 292 -2.26 1.88 -17.77
N ASP A 293 -2.16 2.98 -18.51
CA ASP A 293 -2.31 4.33 -17.96
C ASP A 293 -3.80 4.58 -17.69
N ARG A 294 -4.14 4.63 -16.42
CA ARG A 294 -5.50 4.83 -15.90
C ARG A 294 -5.61 6.22 -15.26
N THR A 295 -6.78 6.78 -15.32
CA THR A 295 -7.13 8.00 -14.59
C THR A 295 -8.21 7.69 -13.57
N PRO A 296 -8.24 8.40 -12.42
CA PRO A 296 -9.29 8.21 -11.42
C PRO A 296 -10.70 8.41 -12.00
N THR A 297 -11.62 7.55 -11.59
CA THR A 297 -13.04 7.57 -11.97
C THR A 297 -13.88 7.49 -10.71
N GLU A 298 -15.20 7.80 -10.79
CA GLU A 298 -16.11 7.70 -9.64
C GLU A 298 -16.16 6.30 -9.01
N TRP A 299 -15.97 5.25 -9.81
CA TRP A 299 -15.98 3.86 -9.32
C TRP A 299 -14.63 3.38 -8.84
N SER A 300 -13.55 4.06 -9.16
CA SER A 300 -12.19 3.68 -8.75
C SER A 300 -11.78 4.24 -7.39
N GLN A 301 -12.63 5.06 -6.79
CA GLN A 301 -12.33 5.80 -5.56
C GLN A 301 -13.17 5.32 -4.38
#